data_0cc8b915c667e71b156ee14ce4e6a34f
#
_entry.id   0cc8b915c667e71b156ee14ce4e6a34f
#
_cell.length_a   1.000
_cell.length_b   1.000
_cell.length_c   1.000
_cell.angle_alpha   90.00
_cell.angle_beta   90.00
_cell.angle_gamma   90.00
#
_symmetry.space_group_name_H-M   'P 1'
#
loop_
_entity.id
_entity.type
_entity.pdbx_description
1 polymer ?
#
loop_
_entity_poly.entity_id
_entity_poly.type
_entity_poly.pdbx_seq_one_letter_code
_entity_poly.pdbx_strand_id
1 'polypeptide(L)'
;MFDTVIEMLSYPFMTRAFLVGSLVALCSALLGVSLVLKRYSMIGDGLSHVGFGAMAIAAAMNAAPLTIAIPVVIVAAILLLLISGNAKIKGDAAIALISTTSLAVGVMVISLTTGMNTDVYNYMFGSILAMSAEDVKLSLVLSVFVLILFIVFYHKIFAITFDETFARATGVKAGVYNTLIAVLTAVTIVLGMRMMGALLISSLIIFPALTSMRVCRTFKSVIINAAVISVVCLIAGVTLSYVAATPAGASVVLANLVMMVLYTVVGAVKNHMR
;
A
#
# COMPACT_ATOMS: atom_id res chain seq x y z
N MET A 1 -4.36 -27.96 -13.13
CA MET A 1 -4.68 -26.65 -12.59
C MET A 1 -5.22 -26.72 -11.16
N PHE A 2 -6.23 -27.54 -10.85
CA PHE A 2 -6.69 -27.74 -9.47
C PHE A 2 -5.59 -28.36 -8.59
N ASP A 3 -4.91 -29.38 -9.07
CA ASP A 3 -3.82 -30.03 -8.33
C ASP A 3 -2.66 -29.07 -8.05
N THR A 4 -2.32 -28.20 -9.00
CA THR A 4 -1.28 -27.16 -8.84
C THR A 4 -1.66 -26.13 -7.75
N VAL A 5 -2.95 -25.77 -7.64
CA VAL A 5 -3.43 -24.84 -6.59
C VAL A 5 -3.43 -25.52 -5.22
N ILE A 6 -3.80 -26.81 -5.14
CA ILE A 6 -3.73 -27.59 -3.90
C ILE A 6 -2.27 -27.75 -3.45
N GLU A 7 -1.39 -28.07 -4.36
CA GLU A 7 0.05 -28.17 -4.12
C GLU A 7 0.61 -26.82 -3.61
N MET A 8 0.28 -25.72 -4.28
CA MET A 8 0.68 -24.37 -3.88
C MET A 8 0.23 -24.04 -2.43
N LEU A 9 -1.00 -24.39 -2.06
CA LEU A 9 -1.54 -24.12 -0.71
C LEU A 9 -0.97 -25.08 0.35
N SER A 10 -0.32 -26.18 -0.04
CA SER A 10 0.36 -27.08 0.90
C SER A 10 1.65 -26.47 1.48
N TYR A 11 2.23 -25.47 0.80
CA TYR A 11 3.43 -24.79 1.26
C TYR A 11 3.12 -23.73 2.33
N PRO A 12 3.71 -23.82 3.56
CA PRO A 12 3.42 -22.87 4.65
C PRO A 12 3.73 -21.42 4.30
N PHE A 13 4.71 -21.15 3.45
CA PHE A 13 5.02 -19.79 3.02
C PHE A 13 3.94 -19.20 2.12
N MET A 14 3.30 -20.01 1.28
CA MET A 14 2.21 -19.56 0.42
C MET A 14 0.93 -19.24 1.21
N THR A 15 0.58 -20.07 2.18
CA THR A 15 -0.58 -19.79 3.04
C THR A 15 -0.39 -18.51 3.85
N ARG A 16 0.83 -18.26 4.36
CA ARG A 16 1.20 -16.99 5.00
C ARG A 16 1.09 -15.81 4.03
N ALA A 17 1.60 -15.95 2.81
CA ALA A 17 1.53 -14.94 1.76
C ALA A 17 0.09 -14.56 1.41
N PHE A 18 -0.79 -15.54 1.22
CA PHE A 18 -2.20 -15.28 0.94
C PHE A 18 -2.91 -14.62 2.11
N LEU A 19 -2.66 -15.08 3.34
CA LEU A 19 -3.33 -14.54 4.51
C LEU A 19 -2.92 -13.10 4.80
N VAL A 20 -1.62 -12.86 4.97
CA VAL A 20 -1.12 -11.51 5.27
C VAL A 20 -1.27 -10.60 4.05
N GLY A 21 -1.00 -11.13 2.85
CA GLY A 21 -1.16 -10.39 1.60
C GLY A 21 -2.58 -9.88 1.38
N SER A 22 -3.59 -10.73 1.61
CA SER A 22 -5.00 -10.32 1.49
C SER A 22 -5.38 -9.24 2.50
N LEU A 23 -4.89 -9.32 3.74
CA LEU A 23 -5.13 -8.29 4.74
C LEU A 23 -4.46 -6.96 4.37
N VAL A 24 -3.21 -6.99 3.93
CA VAL A 24 -2.50 -5.79 3.46
C VAL A 24 -3.17 -5.21 2.22
N ALA A 25 -3.61 -6.05 1.28
CA ALA A 25 -4.34 -5.62 0.08
C ALA A 25 -5.68 -4.95 0.43
N LEU A 26 -6.41 -5.49 1.40
CA LEU A 26 -7.62 -4.87 1.95
C LEU A 26 -7.31 -3.50 2.57
N CYS A 27 -6.33 -3.41 3.46
CA CYS A 27 -5.91 -2.14 4.07
C CYS A 27 -5.54 -1.10 3.01
N SER A 28 -4.73 -1.52 2.02
CA SER A 28 -4.27 -0.66 0.93
C SER A 28 -5.42 -0.14 0.08
N ALA A 29 -6.38 -1.00 -0.28
CA ALA A 29 -7.54 -0.62 -1.07
C ALA A 29 -8.46 0.36 -0.33
N LEU A 30 -8.73 0.10 0.97
CA LEU A 30 -9.59 0.97 1.79
C LEU A 30 -8.99 2.36 1.98
N LEU A 31 -7.71 2.43 2.35
CA LEU A 31 -7.00 3.69 2.51
C LEU A 31 -6.78 4.38 1.15
N GLY A 32 -6.48 3.60 0.12
CA GLY A 32 -6.25 4.06 -1.24
C GLY A 32 -7.41 4.86 -1.81
N VAL A 33 -8.67 4.45 -1.56
CA VAL A 33 -9.84 5.21 -1.99
C VAL A 33 -9.83 6.63 -1.42
N SER A 34 -9.55 6.78 -0.12
CA SER A 34 -9.47 8.10 0.52
C SER A 34 -8.29 8.91 0.01
N LEU A 35 -7.12 8.30 -0.19
CA LEU A 35 -5.91 8.96 -0.69
C LEU A 35 -6.07 9.45 -2.12
N VAL A 36 -6.64 8.62 -3.00
CA VAL A 36 -6.89 8.99 -4.41
C VAL A 36 -7.89 10.13 -4.51
N LEU A 37 -8.99 10.09 -3.75
CA LEU A 37 -9.98 11.17 -3.73
C LEU A 37 -9.39 12.49 -3.18
N LYS A 38 -8.48 12.42 -2.22
CA LYS A 38 -7.77 13.59 -1.67
C LYS A 38 -6.59 14.05 -2.56
N ARG A 39 -6.36 13.43 -3.70
CA ARG A 39 -5.25 13.70 -4.64
C ARG A 39 -3.85 13.45 -4.03
N TYR A 40 -3.75 12.53 -3.08
CA TYR A 40 -2.49 12.06 -2.49
C TYR A 40 -2.06 10.71 -3.05
N SER A 41 -2.35 10.42 -4.31
CA SER A 41 -2.08 9.11 -4.93
C SER A 41 -0.61 8.70 -4.86
N MET A 42 0.32 9.65 -4.97
CA MET A 42 1.76 9.41 -4.94
C MET A 42 2.35 9.18 -3.53
N ILE A 43 1.54 9.36 -2.46
CA ILE A 43 2.05 9.18 -1.08
C ILE A 43 2.49 7.74 -0.82
N GLY A 44 1.85 6.77 -1.46
CA GLY A 44 2.20 5.35 -1.37
C GLY A 44 3.61 5.08 -1.87
N ASP A 45 3.93 5.64 -3.04
CA ASP A 45 5.25 5.52 -3.65
C ASP A 45 6.31 6.26 -2.82
N GLY A 46 6.03 7.51 -2.44
CA GLY A 46 6.95 8.29 -1.63
C GLY A 46 7.31 7.63 -0.30
N LEU A 47 6.31 7.15 0.45
CA LEU A 47 6.54 6.49 1.73
C LEU A 47 7.19 5.10 1.58
N SER A 48 7.00 4.41 0.47
CA SER A 48 7.69 3.15 0.21
C SER A 48 9.21 3.36 0.04
N HIS A 49 9.64 4.43 -0.59
CA HIS A 49 11.05 4.79 -0.67
C HIS A 49 11.64 5.23 0.68
N VAL A 50 10.85 5.90 1.52
CA VAL A 50 11.26 6.15 2.92
C VAL A 50 11.42 4.86 3.69
N GLY A 51 10.49 3.94 3.53
CA GLY A 51 10.58 2.61 4.14
C GLY A 51 11.80 1.82 3.67
N PHE A 52 12.13 1.88 2.37
CA PHE A 52 13.37 1.31 1.84
C PHE A 52 14.60 1.87 2.54
N GLY A 53 14.72 3.21 2.64
CA GLY A 53 15.83 3.85 3.33
C GLY A 53 15.93 3.45 4.81
N ALA A 54 14.79 3.40 5.50
CA ALA A 54 14.74 2.97 6.90
C ALA A 54 15.14 1.50 7.09
N MET A 55 14.71 0.60 6.20
CA MET A 55 15.12 -0.81 6.25
C MET A 55 16.59 -1.00 5.92
N ALA A 56 17.15 -0.22 5.00
CA ALA A 56 18.56 -0.21 4.70
C ALA A 56 19.40 0.18 5.95
N ILE A 57 18.97 1.20 6.67
CA ILE A 57 19.60 1.63 7.93
C ILE A 57 19.47 0.51 8.98
N ALA A 58 18.30 -0.10 9.11
CA ALA A 58 18.08 -1.21 10.04
C ALA A 58 19.01 -2.39 9.75
N ALA A 59 19.17 -2.76 8.48
CA ALA A 59 20.08 -3.81 8.05
C ALA A 59 21.55 -3.47 8.40
N ALA A 60 21.98 -2.24 8.15
CA ALA A 60 23.31 -1.77 8.51
C ALA A 60 23.58 -1.83 10.01
N MET A 61 22.55 -1.64 10.83
CA MET A 61 22.62 -1.71 12.31
C MET A 61 22.39 -3.14 12.85
N ASN A 62 22.22 -4.15 11.99
CA ASN A 62 21.81 -5.51 12.37
C ASN A 62 20.55 -5.54 13.26
N ALA A 63 19.62 -4.60 13.04
CA ALA A 63 18.35 -4.50 13.76
C ALA A 63 17.19 -5.08 12.94
N ALA A 64 16.10 -5.44 13.63
CA ALA A 64 14.90 -5.94 12.97
C ALA A 64 14.31 -4.85 12.04
N PRO A 65 14.14 -5.11 10.73
CA PRO A 65 13.77 -4.10 9.74
C PRO A 65 12.48 -3.36 10.06
N LEU A 66 11.43 -4.08 10.47
CA LEU A 66 10.12 -3.48 10.77
C LEU A 66 10.14 -2.56 12.00
N THR A 67 10.96 -2.87 12.99
CA THR A 67 11.07 -2.08 14.24
C THR A 67 11.56 -0.66 13.98
N ILE A 68 12.46 -0.48 13.01
CA ILE A 68 12.98 0.84 12.62
C ILE A 68 12.11 1.46 11.53
N ALA A 69 11.67 0.68 10.54
CA ALA A 69 10.94 1.22 9.40
C ALA A 69 9.56 1.80 9.79
N ILE A 70 8.81 1.14 10.68
CA ILE A 70 7.48 1.62 11.08
C ILE A 70 7.54 3.03 11.68
N PRO A 71 8.31 3.33 12.74
CA PRO A 71 8.35 4.67 13.32
C PRO A 71 8.90 5.73 12.35
N VAL A 72 9.91 5.38 11.54
CA VAL A 72 10.51 6.33 10.58
C VAL A 72 9.49 6.71 9.51
N VAL A 73 8.76 5.74 8.94
CA VAL A 73 7.76 6.02 7.90
C VAL A 73 6.54 6.75 8.47
N ILE A 74 6.15 6.48 9.72
CA ILE A 74 5.10 7.26 10.40
C ILE A 74 5.52 8.72 10.55
N VAL A 75 6.73 8.99 11.01
CA VAL A 75 7.25 10.35 11.12
C VAL A 75 7.29 11.03 9.75
N ALA A 76 7.77 10.35 8.72
CA ALA A 76 7.78 10.87 7.35
C ALA A 76 6.38 11.18 6.83
N ALA A 77 5.39 10.32 7.10
CA ALA A 77 4.00 10.53 6.69
C ALA A 77 3.39 11.79 7.37
N ILE A 78 3.68 11.99 8.65
CA ILE A 78 3.25 13.19 9.38
C ILE A 78 3.95 14.44 8.82
N LEU A 79 5.26 14.38 8.56
CA LEU A 79 6.00 15.47 7.94
C LEU A 79 5.46 15.81 6.55
N LEU A 80 5.19 14.82 5.71
CA LEU A 80 4.56 15.01 4.39
C LEU A 80 3.21 15.73 4.53
N LEU A 81 2.39 15.34 5.50
CA LEU A 81 1.10 15.98 5.73
C LEU A 81 1.27 17.45 6.12
N LEU A 82 2.23 17.76 7.00
CA LEU A 82 2.52 19.12 7.48
C LEU A 82 3.07 20.01 6.34
N ILE A 83 3.98 19.49 5.53
CA ILE A 83 4.57 20.21 4.40
C ILE A 83 3.52 20.45 3.30
N SER A 84 2.71 19.44 2.98
CA SER A 84 1.65 19.55 1.98
C SER A 84 0.53 20.51 2.37
N GLY A 85 0.34 20.75 3.67
CA GLY A 85 -0.60 21.75 4.19
C GLY A 85 -0.11 23.20 4.05
N ASN A 86 1.18 23.41 3.79
CA ASN A 86 1.76 24.73 3.56
C ASN A 86 1.71 25.10 2.08
N ALA A 87 1.06 26.22 1.75
CA ALA A 87 0.82 26.70 0.38
C ALA A 87 2.09 26.95 -0.47
N LYS A 88 3.29 26.93 0.12
CA LYS A 88 4.56 27.22 -0.56
C LYS A 88 5.12 26.04 -1.36
N ILE A 89 4.86 24.80 -0.93
CA ILE A 89 5.37 23.60 -1.58
C ILE A 89 4.17 22.74 -1.96
N LYS A 90 4.02 22.46 -3.26
CA LYS A 90 2.98 21.53 -3.74
C LYS A 90 3.24 20.14 -3.19
N GLY A 91 2.19 19.42 -2.80
CA GLY A 91 2.30 18.09 -2.19
C GLY A 91 3.15 17.11 -2.98
N ASP A 92 3.02 17.09 -4.32
CA ASP A 92 3.80 16.21 -5.20
C ASP A 92 5.31 16.52 -5.14
N ALA A 93 5.69 17.80 -5.05
CA ALA A 93 7.10 18.19 -4.92
C ALA A 93 7.68 17.76 -3.56
N ALA A 94 6.90 17.87 -2.48
CA ALA A 94 7.31 17.40 -1.15
C ALA A 94 7.51 15.88 -1.15
N ILE A 95 6.58 15.13 -1.75
CA ILE A 95 6.68 13.67 -1.88
C ILE A 95 7.94 13.30 -2.68
N ALA A 96 8.15 13.93 -3.84
CA ALA A 96 9.31 13.66 -4.68
C ALA A 96 10.64 13.93 -3.95
N LEU A 97 10.75 15.02 -3.20
CA LEU A 97 11.94 15.39 -2.48
C LEU A 97 12.27 14.37 -1.36
N ILE A 98 11.28 14.02 -0.55
CA ILE A 98 11.45 13.05 0.54
C ILE A 98 11.75 11.66 -0.03
N SER A 99 11.03 11.25 -1.07
CA SER A 99 11.19 9.97 -1.77
C SER A 99 12.61 9.79 -2.32
N THR A 100 13.05 10.71 -3.15
CA THR A 100 14.39 10.62 -3.80
C THR A 100 15.52 10.71 -2.79
N THR A 101 15.40 11.55 -1.78
CA THR A 101 16.40 11.67 -0.71
C THR A 101 16.50 10.38 0.09
N SER A 102 15.36 9.81 0.49
CA SER A 102 15.34 8.57 1.27
C SER A 102 15.87 7.38 0.48
N LEU A 103 15.53 7.31 -0.81
CA LEU A 103 16.07 6.27 -1.71
C LEU A 103 17.59 6.40 -1.84
N ALA A 104 18.11 7.63 -2.05
CA ALA A 104 19.55 7.89 -2.16
C ALA A 104 20.30 7.52 -0.88
N VAL A 105 19.74 7.87 0.29
CA VAL A 105 20.32 7.47 1.60
C VAL A 105 20.33 5.95 1.74
N GLY A 106 19.23 5.27 1.41
CA GLY A 106 19.15 3.82 1.50
C GLY A 106 20.18 3.11 0.60
N VAL A 107 20.29 3.54 -0.66
CA VAL A 107 21.28 2.99 -1.60
C VAL A 107 22.70 3.24 -1.12
N MET A 108 22.99 4.45 -0.61
CA MET A 108 24.30 4.79 -0.08
C MET A 108 24.68 3.91 1.13
N VAL A 109 23.77 3.74 2.08
CA VAL A 109 23.99 2.91 3.27
C VAL A 109 24.28 1.45 2.88
N ILE A 110 23.48 0.87 1.97
CA ILE A 110 23.71 -0.51 1.51
C ILE A 110 25.05 -0.64 0.77
N SER A 111 25.37 0.33 -0.09
CA SER A 111 26.64 0.32 -0.83
C SER A 111 27.86 0.36 0.08
N LEU A 112 27.78 1.08 1.20
CA LEU A 112 28.88 1.22 2.17
C LEU A 112 28.99 0.04 3.14
N THR A 113 27.91 -0.73 3.34
CA THR A 113 27.87 -1.75 4.40
C THR A 113 27.92 -3.18 3.86
N THR A 114 27.01 -3.55 2.96
CA THR A 114 26.82 -4.97 2.56
C THR A 114 27.14 -5.26 1.10
N GLY A 115 27.35 -4.21 0.29
CA GLY A 115 27.45 -4.35 -1.17
C GLY A 115 26.08 -4.56 -1.83
N MET A 116 25.96 -4.17 -3.10
CA MET A 116 24.67 -3.95 -3.80
C MET A 116 23.89 -5.22 -4.23
N ASN A 117 24.21 -6.45 -3.78
CA ASN A 117 23.83 -7.62 -4.59
C ASN A 117 22.50 -8.31 -4.28
N THR A 118 21.96 -8.31 -3.07
CA THR A 118 20.77 -9.16 -2.82
C THR A 118 19.65 -8.44 -2.08
N ASP A 119 19.97 -7.59 -1.13
CA ASP A 119 18.95 -7.00 -0.25
C ASP A 119 18.14 -5.89 -0.92
N VAL A 120 18.76 -5.08 -1.78
CA VAL A 120 18.09 -4.00 -2.52
C VAL A 120 16.97 -4.56 -3.40
N TYR A 121 17.28 -5.64 -4.14
CA TYR A 121 16.32 -6.30 -5.01
C TYR A 121 15.12 -6.83 -4.21
N ASN A 122 15.38 -7.49 -3.08
CA ASN A 122 14.33 -8.04 -2.22
C ASN A 122 13.44 -6.95 -1.61
N TYR A 123 13.98 -5.80 -1.23
CA TYR A 123 13.18 -4.68 -0.69
C TYR A 123 12.35 -3.96 -1.77
N MET A 124 12.86 -3.85 -2.99
CA MET A 124 12.12 -3.20 -4.08
C MET A 124 11.03 -4.08 -4.67
N PHE A 125 11.31 -5.38 -4.88
CA PHE A 125 10.40 -6.31 -5.55
C PHE A 125 9.66 -7.25 -4.59
N GLY A 126 10.06 -7.25 -3.33
CA GLY A 126 9.53 -8.12 -2.28
C GLY A 126 10.07 -9.55 -2.33
N SER A 127 10.05 -10.20 -1.20
CA SER A 127 10.34 -11.63 -1.10
C SER A 127 9.41 -12.26 -0.08
N ILE A 128 8.44 -13.00 -0.56
CA ILE A 128 7.51 -13.77 0.28
C ILE A 128 8.27 -14.76 1.17
N LEU A 129 9.39 -15.27 0.67
CA LEU A 129 10.23 -16.23 1.39
C LEU A 129 11.07 -15.59 2.52
N ALA A 130 11.27 -14.27 2.49
CA ALA A 130 12.11 -13.57 3.45
C ALA A 130 11.38 -13.21 4.77
N MET A 131 10.11 -13.56 4.94
CA MET A 131 9.34 -13.26 6.14
C MET A 131 9.59 -14.26 7.25
N SER A 132 9.99 -13.75 8.41
CA SER A 132 10.02 -14.52 9.66
C SER A 132 8.58 -14.78 10.18
N ALA A 133 8.44 -15.77 11.06
CA ALA A 133 7.15 -16.02 11.74
C ALA A 133 6.71 -14.83 12.62
N GLU A 134 7.67 -14.08 13.15
CA GLU A 134 7.41 -12.84 13.93
C GLU A 134 6.90 -11.71 13.04
N ASP A 135 7.49 -11.52 11.85
CA ASP A 135 7.02 -10.55 10.86
C ASP A 135 5.56 -10.83 10.45
N VAL A 136 5.22 -12.12 10.27
CA VAL A 136 3.84 -12.55 9.92
C VAL A 136 2.87 -12.19 11.04
N LYS A 137 3.20 -12.50 12.30
CA LYS A 137 2.35 -12.17 13.47
C LYS A 137 2.16 -10.66 13.60
N LEU A 138 3.26 -9.90 13.51
CA LEU A 138 3.22 -8.44 13.59
C LEU A 138 2.36 -7.86 12.47
N SER A 139 2.56 -8.31 11.22
CA SER A 139 1.79 -7.85 10.07
C SER A 139 0.31 -8.16 10.21
N LEU A 140 -0.05 -9.34 10.72
CA LEU A 140 -1.43 -9.74 10.94
C LEU A 140 -2.10 -8.85 11.98
N VAL A 141 -1.46 -8.67 13.14
CA VAL A 141 -2.00 -7.83 14.23
C VAL A 141 -2.17 -6.38 13.77
N LEU A 142 -1.15 -5.81 13.13
CA LEU A 142 -1.20 -4.42 12.67
C LEU A 142 -2.21 -4.22 11.53
N SER A 143 -2.32 -5.16 10.59
CA SER A 143 -3.33 -5.07 9.52
C SER A 143 -4.75 -5.13 10.07
N VAL A 144 -5.02 -6.03 11.02
CA VAL A 144 -6.32 -6.10 11.69
C VAL A 144 -6.60 -4.80 12.45
N PHE A 145 -5.62 -4.24 13.13
CA PHE A 145 -5.75 -2.97 13.82
C PHE A 145 -6.07 -1.81 12.87
N VAL A 146 -5.38 -1.74 11.72
CA VAL A 146 -5.67 -0.76 10.65
C VAL A 146 -7.10 -0.90 10.15
N LEU A 147 -7.58 -2.13 9.88
CA LEU A 147 -8.93 -2.39 9.43
C LEU A 147 -9.98 -1.96 10.47
N ILE A 148 -9.77 -2.31 11.73
CA ILE A 148 -10.67 -1.92 12.83
C ILE A 148 -10.76 -0.40 12.92
N LEU A 149 -9.63 0.32 12.95
CA LEU A 149 -9.63 1.77 13.03
C LEU A 149 -10.30 2.42 11.81
N PHE A 150 -10.04 1.88 10.60
CA PHE A 150 -10.70 2.39 9.39
C PHE A 150 -12.23 2.23 9.48
N ILE A 151 -12.72 1.07 9.93
CA ILE A 151 -14.15 0.78 10.07
C ILE A 151 -14.79 1.67 11.16
N VAL A 152 -14.15 1.77 12.33
CA VAL A 152 -14.64 2.59 13.45
C VAL A 152 -14.74 4.06 13.06
N PHE A 153 -13.75 4.58 12.36
CA PHE A 153 -13.72 5.98 11.94
C PHE A 153 -14.24 6.22 10.52
N TYR A 154 -14.89 5.23 9.89
CA TYR A 154 -15.39 5.29 8.52
C TYR A 154 -16.15 6.58 8.19
N HIS A 155 -17.12 6.97 9.02
CA HIS A 155 -17.93 8.17 8.79
C HIS A 155 -17.12 9.47 8.88
N LYS A 156 -16.13 9.53 9.75
CA LYS A 156 -15.24 10.69 9.89
C LYS A 156 -14.26 10.77 8.73
N ILE A 157 -13.69 9.62 8.34
CA ILE A 157 -12.82 9.50 7.16
C ILE A 157 -13.59 9.91 5.90
N PHE A 158 -14.82 9.43 5.73
CA PHE A 158 -15.69 9.84 4.63
C PHE A 158 -15.89 11.36 4.58
N ALA A 159 -16.29 11.96 5.71
CA ALA A 159 -16.57 13.40 5.78
C ALA A 159 -15.36 14.24 5.36
N ILE A 160 -14.16 13.96 5.92
CA ILE A 160 -12.93 14.71 5.60
C ILE A 160 -12.38 14.41 4.21
N THR A 161 -12.75 13.27 3.60
CA THR A 161 -12.32 12.91 2.25
C THR A 161 -13.05 13.72 1.20
N PHE A 162 -14.35 13.96 1.39
CA PHE A 162 -15.17 14.68 0.42
C PHE A 162 -15.14 16.20 0.62
N ASP A 163 -15.32 16.67 1.84
CA ASP A 163 -15.31 18.10 2.14
C ASP A 163 -14.73 18.34 3.54
N GLU A 164 -13.45 18.63 3.55
CA GLU A 164 -12.72 18.91 4.79
C GLU A 164 -13.20 20.22 5.44
N THR A 165 -13.61 21.21 4.65
CA THR A 165 -14.07 22.51 5.13
C THR A 165 -15.41 22.36 5.84
N PHE A 166 -16.35 21.65 5.22
CA PHE A 166 -17.63 21.32 5.83
C PHE A 166 -17.46 20.44 7.07
N ALA A 167 -16.59 19.45 7.02
CA ALA A 167 -16.31 18.58 8.17
C ALA A 167 -15.77 19.39 9.37
N ARG A 168 -14.90 20.38 9.14
CA ARG A 168 -14.42 21.29 10.18
C ARG A 168 -15.56 22.17 10.74
N ALA A 169 -16.40 22.70 9.87
CA ALA A 169 -17.54 23.52 10.28
C ALA A 169 -18.55 22.77 11.15
N THR A 170 -18.70 21.44 10.92
CA THR A 170 -19.55 20.55 11.74
C THR A 170 -18.86 20.00 13.00
N GLY A 171 -17.67 20.54 13.38
CA GLY A 171 -16.95 20.19 14.60
C GLY A 171 -16.05 18.96 14.49
N VAL A 172 -15.84 18.39 13.28
CA VAL A 172 -14.89 17.29 13.09
C VAL A 172 -13.46 17.85 13.12
N LYS A 173 -12.61 17.28 13.98
CA LYS A 173 -11.19 17.64 14.05
C LYS A 173 -10.43 17.07 12.84
N ALA A 174 -10.56 17.69 11.67
CA ALA A 174 -10.02 17.18 10.41
C ALA A 174 -8.52 16.89 10.47
N GLY A 175 -7.71 17.68 11.17
CA GLY A 175 -6.28 17.45 11.37
C GLY A 175 -6.00 16.08 12.00
N VAL A 176 -6.74 15.70 13.04
CA VAL A 176 -6.58 14.41 13.73
C VAL A 176 -6.86 13.23 12.78
N TYR A 177 -7.94 13.31 12.01
CA TYR A 177 -8.31 12.23 11.08
C TYR A 177 -7.40 12.18 9.84
N ASN A 178 -6.88 13.32 9.37
CA ASN A 178 -5.85 13.33 8.33
C ASN A 178 -4.56 12.67 8.83
N THR A 179 -4.13 12.97 10.05
CA THR A 179 -2.98 12.31 10.68
C THR A 179 -3.26 10.82 10.87
N LEU A 180 -4.47 10.44 11.28
CA LEU A 180 -4.85 9.04 11.39
C LEU A 180 -4.70 8.31 10.05
N ILE A 181 -5.26 8.85 8.95
CA ILE A 181 -5.11 8.25 7.60
C ILE A 181 -3.62 8.14 7.24
N ALA A 182 -2.81 9.17 7.49
CA ALA A 182 -1.39 9.14 7.17
C ALA A 182 -0.64 8.05 7.96
N VAL A 183 -0.92 7.90 9.26
CA VAL A 183 -0.32 6.86 10.11
C VAL A 183 -0.76 5.46 9.66
N LEU A 184 -2.06 5.24 9.43
CA LEU A 184 -2.56 3.96 8.96
C LEU A 184 -1.95 3.58 7.60
N THR A 185 -1.81 4.57 6.71
CA THR A 185 -1.15 4.40 5.40
C THR A 185 0.32 4.04 5.56
N ALA A 186 1.06 4.75 6.42
CA ALA A 186 2.46 4.48 6.71
C ALA A 186 2.67 3.03 7.19
N VAL A 187 1.89 2.59 8.16
CA VAL A 187 1.93 1.22 8.68
C VAL A 187 1.64 0.21 7.56
N THR A 188 0.57 0.42 6.79
CA THR A 188 0.18 -0.48 5.70
C THR A 188 1.27 -0.59 4.63
N ILE A 189 1.92 0.53 4.29
CA ILE A 189 3.00 0.56 3.30
C ILE A 189 4.21 -0.23 3.78
N VAL A 190 4.65 -0.03 5.03
CA VAL A 190 5.81 -0.76 5.57
C VAL A 190 5.56 -2.26 5.61
N LEU A 191 4.37 -2.68 6.05
CA LEU A 191 4.00 -4.09 6.08
C LEU A 191 3.96 -4.70 4.68
N GLY A 192 3.31 -4.02 3.74
CA GLY A 192 3.20 -4.49 2.36
C GLY A 192 4.53 -4.51 1.62
N MET A 193 5.37 -3.51 1.84
CA MET A 193 6.67 -3.42 1.20
C MET A 193 7.60 -4.56 1.63
N ARG A 194 7.59 -4.94 2.90
CA ARG A 194 8.40 -6.04 3.42
C ARG A 194 8.09 -7.37 2.75
N MET A 195 6.81 -7.63 2.45
CA MET A 195 6.37 -8.87 1.82
C MET A 195 6.44 -8.85 0.31
N MET A 196 5.96 -7.76 -0.28
CA MET A 196 5.56 -7.70 -1.68
C MET A 196 6.37 -6.69 -2.48
N GLY A 197 7.21 -5.90 -1.81
CA GLY A 197 8.02 -4.85 -2.41
C GLY A 197 7.29 -3.52 -2.57
N ALA A 198 8.10 -2.47 -2.79
CA ALA A 198 7.62 -1.10 -2.95
C ALA A 198 6.67 -0.94 -4.15
N LEU A 199 6.98 -1.60 -5.26
CA LEU A 199 6.22 -1.52 -6.50
C LEU A 199 4.77 -2.03 -6.34
N LEU A 200 4.59 -3.15 -5.64
CA LEU A 200 3.26 -3.73 -5.48
C LEU A 200 2.40 -2.93 -4.52
N ILE A 201 2.95 -2.45 -3.39
CA ILE A 201 2.15 -1.73 -2.41
C ILE A 201 1.60 -0.42 -2.98
N SER A 202 2.39 0.31 -3.77
CA SER A 202 1.94 1.51 -4.47
C SER A 202 0.79 1.20 -5.44
N SER A 203 0.88 0.09 -6.17
CA SER A 203 -0.17 -0.33 -7.08
C SER A 203 -1.47 -0.72 -6.35
N LEU A 204 -1.38 -1.45 -5.24
CA LEU A 204 -2.56 -1.86 -4.45
C LEU A 204 -3.30 -0.67 -3.81
N ILE A 205 -2.63 0.45 -3.58
CA ILE A 205 -3.27 1.69 -3.12
C ILE A 205 -4.02 2.37 -4.27
N ILE A 206 -3.43 2.43 -5.46
CA ILE A 206 -3.93 3.27 -6.56
C ILE A 206 -4.93 2.51 -7.45
N PHE A 207 -4.55 1.34 -7.98
CA PHE A 207 -5.32 0.65 -9.02
C PHE A 207 -6.73 0.23 -8.57
N PRO A 208 -6.93 -0.44 -7.41
CA PRO A 208 -8.27 -0.86 -7.00
C PRO A 208 -9.22 0.32 -6.80
N ALA A 209 -8.70 1.44 -6.25
CA ALA A 209 -9.48 2.67 -6.06
C ALA A 209 -9.92 3.27 -7.40
N LEU A 210 -8.99 3.51 -8.33
CA LEU A 210 -9.28 4.07 -9.66
C LEU A 210 -10.19 3.15 -10.48
N THR A 211 -9.96 1.84 -10.42
CA THR A 211 -10.76 0.83 -11.10
C THR A 211 -12.21 0.89 -10.63
N SER A 212 -12.41 0.90 -9.31
CA SER A 212 -13.75 0.94 -8.71
C SER A 212 -14.53 2.22 -9.06
N MET A 213 -13.85 3.36 -9.11
CA MET A 213 -14.45 4.67 -9.47
C MET A 213 -14.96 4.71 -10.92
N ARG A 214 -14.53 3.80 -11.81
CA ARG A 214 -15.05 3.72 -13.20
C ARG A 214 -16.52 3.27 -13.27
N VAL A 215 -16.94 2.43 -12.32
CA VAL A 215 -18.26 1.79 -12.36
C VAL A 215 -19.13 2.18 -11.17
N CYS A 216 -18.54 2.40 -10.01
CA CYS A 216 -19.23 2.74 -8.77
C CYS A 216 -19.37 4.25 -8.57
N ARG A 217 -20.49 4.70 -7.99
CA ARG A 217 -20.81 6.12 -7.82
C ARG A 217 -20.89 6.58 -6.37
N THR A 218 -21.03 5.65 -5.42
CA THR A 218 -21.09 5.97 -3.99
C THR A 218 -19.82 5.56 -3.28
N PHE A 219 -19.38 6.30 -2.29
CA PHE A 219 -18.16 6.02 -1.52
C PHE A 219 -18.16 4.58 -0.98
N LYS A 220 -19.29 4.13 -0.41
CA LYS A 220 -19.44 2.78 0.11
C LYS A 220 -19.23 1.71 -0.97
N SER A 221 -19.86 1.90 -2.15
CA SER A 221 -19.70 0.94 -3.25
C SER A 221 -18.28 0.94 -3.83
N VAL A 222 -17.63 2.10 -3.89
CA VAL A 222 -16.22 2.22 -4.32
C VAL A 222 -15.31 1.46 -3.36
N ILE A 223 -15.46 1.63 -2.05
CA ILE A 223 -14.67 0.95 -1.03
C ILE A 223 -14.85 -0.57 -1.10
N ILE A 224 -16.09 -1.05 -1.14
CA ILE A 224 -16.35 -2.50 -1.19
C ILE A 224 -15.79 -3.11 -2.47
N ASN A 225 -16.02 -2.47 -3.61
CA ASN A 225 -15.53 -2.96 -4.89
C ASN A 225 -13.99 -2.89 -4.98
N ALA A 226 -13.37 -1.82 -4.47
CA ALA A 226 -11.92 -1.72 -4.39
C ALA A 226 -11.31 -2.83 -3.52
N ALA A 227 -11.91 -3.15 -2.38
CA ALA A 227 -11.50 -4.24 -1.51
C ALA A 227 -11.57 -5.60 -2.23
N VAL A 228 -12.67 -5.87 -2.94
CA VAL A 228 -12.84 -7.11 -3.72
C VAL A 228 -11.81 -7.20 -4.84
N ILE A 229 -11.65 -6.13 -5.63
CA ILE A 229 -10.66 -6.10 -6.73
C ILE A 229 -9.25 -6.34 -6.20
N SER A 230 -8.87 -5.69 -5.12
CA SER A 230 -7.53 -5.79 -4.54
C SER A 230 -7.20 -7.23 -4.14
N VAL A 231 -8.12 -7.91 -3.45
CA VAL A 231 -7.93 -9.31 -3.04
C VAL A 231 -7.94 -10.26 -4.24
N VAL A 232 -8.86 -10.08 -5.19
CA VAL A 232 -8.93 -10.91 -6.40
C VAL A 232 -7.66 -10.77 -7.24
N CYS A 233 -7.18 -9.53 -7.47
CA CYS A 233 -5.96 -9.28 -8.21
C CYS A 233 -4.71 -9.82 -7.49
N LEU A 234 -4.68 -9.74 -6.16
CA LEU A 234 -3.60 -10.34 -5.37
C LEU A 234 -3.57 -11.86 -5.56
N ILE A 235 -4.70 -12.54 -5.34
CA ILE A 235 -4.79 -14.00 -5.46
C ILE A 235 -4.42 -14.43 -6.89
N ALA A 236 -5.00 -13.79 -7.90
CA ALA A 236 -4.74 -14.10 -9.31
C ALA A 236 -3.26 -13.87 -9.68
N GLY A 237 -2.68 -12.73 -9.26
CA GLY A 237 -1.31 -12.38 -9.55
C GLY A 237 -0.30 -13.28 -8.85
N VAL A 238 -0.51 -13.64 -7.58
CA VAL A 238 0.35 -14.58 -6.85
C VAL A 238 0.25 -15.99 -7.44
N THR A 239 -0.95 -16.43 -7.80
CA THR A 239 -1.13 -17.73 -8.49
C THR A 239 -0.43 -17.76 -9.85
N LEU A 240 -0.57 -16.68 -10.63
CA LEU A 240 0.12 -16.56 -11.93
C LEU A 240 1.64 -16.55 -11.73
N SER A 241 2.15 -15.84 -10.73
CA SER A 241 3.56 -15.82 -10.38
C SER A 241 4.11 -17.21 -10.07
N TYR A 242 3.37 -18.01 -9.33
CA TYR A 242 3.76 -19.39 -9.01
C TYR A 242 3.83 -20.27 -10.25
N VAL A 243 2.80 -20.20 -11.10
CA VAL A 243 2.72 -21.04 -12.33
C VAL A 243 3.75 -20.63 -13.37
N ALA A 244 3.97 -19.32 -13.56
CA ALA A 244 4.85 -18.78 -14.60
C ALA A 244 6.29 -18.50 -14.12
N ALA A 245 6.61 -18.80 -12.85
CA ALA A 245 7.91 -18.51 -12.22
C ALA A 245 8.35 -17.03 -12.40
N THR A 246 7.40 -16.09 -12.23
CA THR A 246 7.61 -14.65 -12.40
C THR A 246 7.63 -13.93 -11.04
N PRO A 247 8.20 -12.71 -10.93
CA PRO A 247 8.15 -11.94 -9.69
C PRO A 247 6.71 -11.65 -9.26
N ALA A 248 6.36 -12.00 -8.01
CA ALA A 248 4.98 -11.91 -7.51
C ALA A 248 4.44 -10.47 -7.55
N GLY A 249 5.26 -9.48 -7.17
CA GLY A 249 4.87 -8.07 -7.21
C GLY A 249 4.45 -7.62 -8.61
N ALA A 250 5.27 -7.90 -9.63
CA ALA A 250 4.97 -7.53 -11.01
C ALA A 250 3.72 -8.23 -11.55
N SER A 251 3.53 -9.51 -11.23
CA SER A 251 2.36 -10.28 -11.67
C SER A 251 1.04 -9.72 -11.10
N VAL A 252 1.03 -9.31 -9.83
CA VAL A 252 -0.14 -8.67 -9.21
C VAL A 252 -0.39 -7.27 -9.78
N VAL A 253 0.65 -6.49 -10.08
CA VAL A 253 0.51 -5.17 -10.75
C VAL A 253 -0.14 -5.35 -12.12
N LEU A 254 0.31 -6.33 -12.92
CA LEU A 254 -0.28 -6.61 -14.23
C LEU A 254 -1.73 -7.10 -14.11
N ALA A 255 -2.05 -7.92 -13.11
CA ALA A 255 -3.43 -8.33 -12.84
C ALA A 255 -4.33 -7.11 -12.52
N ASN A 256 -3.84 -6.17 -11.72
CA ASN A 256 -4.54 -4.90 -11.43
C ASN A 256 -4.73 -4.05 -12.69
N LEU A 257 -3.71 -3.96 -13.55
CA LEU A 257 -3.79 -3.23 -14.82
C LEU A 257 -4.85 -3.83 -15.74
N VAL A 258 -4.86 -5.15 -15.91
CA VAL A 258 -5.87 -5.85 -16.71
C VAL A 258 -7.27 -5.58 -16.16
N MET A 259 -7.46 -5.68 -14.84
CA MET A 259 -8.74 -5.37 -14.20
C MET A 259 -9.17 -3.93 -14.43
N MET A 260 -8.24 -2.96 -14.37
CA MET A 260 -8.53 -1.56 -14.65
C MET A 260 -8.98 -1.34 -16.11
N VAL A 261 -8.34 -2.00 -17.08
CA VAL A 261 -8.74 -1.94 -18.50
C VAL A 261 -10.14 -2.52 -18.67
N LEU A 262 -10.43 -3.70 -18.10
CA LEU A 262 -11.74 -4.33 -18.18
C LEU A 262 -12.85 -3.41 -17.59
N TYR A 263 -12.62 -2.83 -16.42
CA TYR A 263 -13.57 -1.91 -15.80
C TYR A 263 -13.75 -0.60 -16.57
N THR A 264 -12.70 -0.14 -17.26
CA THR A 264 -12.80 1.04 -18.11
C THR A 264 -13.68 0.76 -19.32
N VAL A 265 -13.54 -0.40 -19.95
CA VAL A 265 -14.40 -0.83 -21.08
C VAL A 265 -15.86 -0.98 -20.61
N VAL A 266 -16.09 -1.69 -19.49
CA VAL A 266 -17.43 -1.85 -18.90
C VAL A 266 -18.06 -0.49 -18.55
N GLY A 267 -17.27 0.41 -17.97
CA GLY A 267 -17.73 1.78 -17.65
C GLY A 267 -18.10 2.58 -18.88
N ALA A 268 -17.32 2.50 -19.96
CA ALA A 268 -17.59 3.15 -21.24
C ALA A 268 -18.89 2.63 -21.88
N VAL A 269 -19.07 1.30 -21.93
CA VAL A 269 -20.31 0.68 -22.45
C VAL A 269 -21.53 1.11 -21.64
N LYS A 270 -21.45 1.10 -20.30
CA LYS A 270 -22.53 1.51 -19.41
C LYS A 270 -22.93 2.99 -19.58
N ASN A 271 -21.95 3.86 -19.86
CA ASN A 271 -22.22 5.27 -20.13
C ASN A 271 -22.81 5.53 -21.52
N HIS A 272 -22.50 4.66 -22.50
CA HIS A 272 -23.06 4.77 -23.86
C HIS A 272 -24.50 4.28 -23.95
N MET A 273 -24.92 3.38 -23.05
CA MET A 273 -26.30 2.85 -22.98
C MET A 273 -27.26 3.73 -22.13
N ARG A 274 -26.80 4.83 -21.57
CA ARG A 274 -27.59 5.82 -20.83
C ARG A 274 -27.75 7.12 -21.58
#